data_3299e07083bab519aded31ff59653963
#
_entry.id   3299e07083bab519aded31ff59653963
#
_cell.length_a   1.000
_cell.length_b   1.000
_cell.length_c   1.000
_cell.angle_alpha   90.00
_cell.angle_beta   90.00
_cell.angle_gamma   90.00
#
_symmetry.space_group_name_H-M   'P 1'
#
loop_
_entity.id
_entity.type
_entity.pdbx_description
1 polymer ?
#
loop_
_entity_poly.entity_id
_entity_poly.type
_entity_poly.pdbx_seq_one_letter_code
_entity_poly.pdbx_strand_id
1 'polypeptide(L)'
;DTGAYLVRVRVPGKPSTTPVFADELPDGAVAGAQVVGRGVSKESGVPGVNPFVLDGHVEVLGPPEGLAAFAHHVRSTFAAAVEAQVGEGARGLIPGMVLGDVSLQPATEQQTYIDTGLSHLSAVSGANIAIVATFATVAAAAIGAGLRGRIAASAVALLVYAALVGPE
;
A
#
# COMPACT_ATOMS: atom_id res chain seq x y z
N ASP A 1 20.13 -17.30 3.61
CA ASP A 1 19.54 -15.94 3.63
C ASP A 1 18.07 -16.08 3.98
N THR A 2 17.78 -16.08 5.26
CA THR A 2 16.41 -16.03 5.78
C THR A 2 15.96 -14.58 5.71
N GLY A 3 15.26 -14.24 4.64
CA GLY A 3 14.65 -12.92 4.50
C GLY A 3 13.52 -12.77 5.51
N ALA A 4 13.74 -12.02 6.57
CA ALA A 4 12.67 -11.67 7.49
C ALA A 4 11.73 -10.66 6.82
N TYR A 5 10.43 -10.94 6.85
CA TYR A 5 9.40 -10.02 6.36
C TYR A 5 9.09 -8.98 7.42
N LEU A 6 9.05 -7.71 7.00
CA LEU A 6 8.63 -6.61 7.87
C LEU A 6 7.13 -6.35 7.70
N VAL A 7 6.36 -6.69 8.72
CA VAL A 7 4.91 -6.43 8.76
C VAL A 7 4.64 -5.27 9.71
N ARG A 8 3.96 -4.23 9.23
CA ARG A 8 3.53 -3.11 10.07
C ARG A 8 2.13 -3.38 10.62
N VAL A 9 2.04 -3.66 11.91
CA VAL A 9 0.77 -3.98 12.58
C VAL A 9 0.26 -2.76 13.34
N ARG A 10 -1.00 -2.39 13.09
CA ARG A 10 -1.70 -1.37 13.88
C ARG A 10 -2.41 -2.02 15.05
N VAL A 11 -2.03 -1.63 16.26
CA VAL A 11 -2.67 -2.13 17.49
C VAL A 11 -3.83 -1.20 17.84
N PRO A 12 -5.04 -1.71 18.11
CA PRO A 12 -6.17 -0.89 18.56
C PRO A 12 -5.80 -0.06 19.78
N GLY A 13 -6.13 1.23 19.76
CA GLY A 13 -5.85 2.16 20.86
C GLY A 13 -4.42 2.74 20.88
N LYS A 14 -3.54 2.36 19.95
CA LYS A 14 -2.22 3.00 19.79
C LYS A 14 -2.18 3.83 18.50
N PRO A 15 -1.62 5.04 18.54
CA PRO A 15 -1.53 5.91 17.36
C PRO A 15 -0.47 5.46 16.36
N SER A 16 0.51 4.66 16.79
CA SER A 16 1.63 4.18 15.97
C SER A 16 1.47 2.73 15.54
N THR A 17 2.04 2.38 14.39
CA THR A 17 2.20 0.99 13.95
C THR A 17 3.39 0.36 14.65
N THR A 18 3.27 -0.92 14.98
CA THR A 18 4.36 -1.72 15.54
C THR A 18 4.98 -2.56 14.43
N PRO A 19 6.27 -2.42 14.14
CA PRO A 19 6.95 -3.28 13.19
C PRO A 19 7.12 -4.68 13.79
N VAL A 20 6.75 -5.68 13.00
CA VAL A 20 6.90 -7.11 13.34
C VAL A 20 7.80 -7.73 12.28
N PHE A 21 8.91 -8.28 12.70
CA PHE A 21 9.76 -9.11 11.85
C PHE A 21 9.27 -10.55 11.93
N ALA A 22 8.81 -11.08 10.79
CA ALA A 22 8.32 -12.44 10.69
C ALA A 22 9.21 -13.26 9.76
N ASP A 23 9.51 -14.50 10.14
CA ASP A 23 10.30 -15.41 9.31
C ASP A 23 9.54 -15.85 8.05
N GLU A 24 8.20 -15.95 8.16
CA GLU A 24 7.31 -16.32 7.08
C GLU A 24 6.09 -15.38 7.05
N LEU A 25 5.62 -15.08 5.85
CA LEU A 25 4.38 -14.36 5.66
C LEU A 25 3.24 -15.38 5.44
N PRO A 26 2.26 -15.46 6.35
CA PRO A 26 1.17 -16.42 6.21
C PRO A 26 0.27 -16.07 5.03
N ASP A 27 -0.35 -17.09 4.42
CA ASP A 27 -1.34 -16.91 3.37
C ASP A 27 -2.46 -15.97 3.84
N GLY A 28 -2.82 -15.02 3.00
CA GLY A 28 -3.84 -14.02 3.35
C GLY A 28 -3.34 -12.82 4.16
N ALA A 29 -2.04 -12.69 4.42
CA ALA A 29 -1.42 -11.50 5.02
C ALA A 29 -1.39 -10.33 4.02
N VAL A 30 -2.55 -9.73 3.80
CA VAL A 30 -2.74 -8.57 2.92
C VAL A 30 -2.97 -7.30 3.72
N ALA A 31 -2.73 -6.15 3.11
CA ALA A 31 -2.94 -4.86 3.76
C ALA A 31 -4.39 -4.71 4.27
N GLY A 32 -4.54 -4.48 5.56
CA GLY A 32 -5.85 -4.39 6.23
C GLY A 32 -6.39 -5.70 6.79
N ALA A 33 -5.71 -6.83 6.61
CA ALA A 33 -6.08 -8.08 7.25
C ALA A 33 -5.96 -7.97 8.78
N GLN A 34 -6.81 -8.71 9.48
CA GLN A 34 -6.72 -8.83 10.94
C GLN A 34 -5.67 -9.87 11.28
N VAL A 35 -4.65 -9.46 12.03
CA VAL A 35 -3.51 -10.32 12.36
C VAL A 35 -3.21 -10.32 13.86
N VAL A 36 -2.65 -11.41 14.34
CA VAL A 36 -2.02 -11.49 15.67
C VAL A 36 -0.52 -11.72 15.49
N GLY A 37 0.28 -10.82 16.07
CA GLY A 37 1.72 -10.99 16.17
C GLY A 37 2.08 -11.60 17.52
N ARG A 38 2.85 -12.70 17.50
CA ARG A 38 3.42 -13.33 18.71
C ARG A 38 4.93 -13.39 18.55
N GLY A 39 5.65 -12.87 19.54
CA GLY A 39 7.10 -12.86 19.47
C GLY A 39 7.76 -12.19 20.64
N VAL A 40 9.05 -12.00 20.56
CA VAL A 40 9.86 -11.35 21.56
C VAL A 40 10.01 -9.87 21.22
N SER A 41 9.69 -9.01 22.17
CA SER A 41 9.89 -7.56 22.00
C SER A 41 11.38 -7.24 22.15
N LYS A 42 11.94 -6.60 21.13
CA LYS A 42 13.33 -6.11 21.15
C LYS A 42 13.31 -4.58 21.03
N GLU A 43 14.29 -3.93 21.65
CA GLU A 43 14.48 -2.48 21.45
C GLU A 43 14.99 -2.23 20.03
N SER A 44 14.33 -1.27 19.36
CA SER A 44 14.78 -0.80 18.05
C SER A 44 15.98 0.14 18.23
N GLY A 45 17.12 -0.21 17.67
CA GLY A 45 18.29 0.67 17.64
C GLY A 45 18.19 1.80 16.61
N VAL A 46 17.05 1.97 15.91
CA VAL A 46 16.90 2.96 14.84
C VAL A 46 16.18 4.20 15.36
N PRO A 47 16.82 5.39 15.36
CA PRO A 47 16.16 6.63 15.77
C PRO A 47 14.97 6.96 14.89
N GLY A 48 13.85 7.35 15.51
CA GLY A 48 12.61 7.75 14.80
C GLY A 48 11.67 6.60 14.43
N VAL A 49 12.04 5.36 14.71
CA VAL A 49 11.17 4.19 14.63
C VAL A 49 10.58 3.89 16.02
N ASN A 50 9.45 3.17 16.06
CA ASN A 50 8.87 2.70 17.32
C ASN A 50 9.97 2.06 18.18
N PRO A 51 10.10 2.41 19.48
CA PRO A 51 11.18 1.91 20.31
C PRO A 51 11.20 0.39 20.49
N PHE A 52 10.10 -0.27 20.16
CA PHE A 52 9.99 -1.72 20.22
C PHE A 52 9.61 -2.31 18.88
N VAL A 53 10.34 -3.34 18.49
CA VAL A 53 10.06 -4.23 17.35
C VAL A 53 9.70 -5.61 17.91
N LEU A 54 8.76 -6.28 17.27
CA LEU A 54 8.42 -7.65 17.59
C LEU A 54 9.14 -8.57 16.62
N ASP A 55 9.89 -9.54 17.15
CA ASP A 55 10.54 -10.59 16.38
C ASP A 55 9.80 -11.90 16.64
N GLY A 56 9.17 -12.48 15.61
CA GLY A 56 8.36 -13.67 15.81
C GLY A 56 7.41 -14.02 14.67
N HIS A 57 6.25 -14.52 15.01
CA HIS A 57 5.28 -15.09 14.08
C HIS A 57 4.06 -14.17 13.93
N VAL A 58 3.55 -14.06 12.70
CA VAL A 58 2.30 -13.39 12.39
C VAL A 58 1.28 -14.42 11.95
N GLU A 59 0.10 -14.40 12.54
CA GLU A 59 -1.02 -15.27 12.21
C GLU A 59 -2.19 -14.41 11.71
N VAL A 60 -2.77 -14.77 10.57
CA VAL A 60 -3.95 -14.09 10.03
C VAL A 60 -5.19 -14.62 10.69
N LEU A 61 -5.95 -13.75 11.36
CA LEU A 61 -7.22 -14.07 12.01
C LEU A 61 -8.41 -13.94 11.07
N GLY A 62 -8.33 -13.03 10.12
CA GLY A 62 -9.41 -12.78 9.19
C GLY A 62 -9.04 -11.83 8.05
N PRO A 63 -9.87 -11.84 6.99
CA PRO A 63 -9.68 -10.96 5.85
C PRO A 63 -9.85 -9.49 6.25
N PRO A 64 -9.41 -8.55 5.40
CA PRO A 64 -9.70 -7.14 5.58
C PRO A 64 -11.22 -6.88 5.55
N GLU A 65 -11.68 -5.91 6.33
CA GLU A 65 -13.10 -5.51 6.40
C GLU A 65 -13.31 -4.06 5.97
N GLY A 66 -14.56 -3.72 5.63
CA GLY A 66 -14.96 -2.35 5.31
C GLY A 66 -14.17 -1.73 4.17
N LEU A 67 -13.61 -0.54 4.38
CA LEU A 67 -12.85 0.19 3.36
C LEU A 67 -11.56 -0.54 2.94
N ALA A 68 -10.94 -1.27 3.87
CA ALA A 68 -9.73 -2.05 3.58
C ALA A 68 -10.05 -3.24 2.64
N ALA A 69 -11.20 -3.90 2.83
CA ALA A 69 -11.67 -4.94 1.92
C ALA A 69 -11.93 -4.40 0.51
N PHE A 70 -12.57 -3.24 0.42
CA PHE A 70 -12.80 -2.57 -0.87
C PHE A 70 -11.47 -2.21 -1.54
N ALA A 71 -10.54 -1.60 -0.82
CA ALA A 71 -9.23 -1.25 -1.35
C ALA A 71 -8.45 -2.48 -1.81
N HIS A 72 -8.47 -3.56 -1.03
CA HIS A 72 -7.84 -4.82 -1.41
C HIS A 72 -8.47 -5.41 -2.68
N HIS A 73 -9.80 -5.43 -2.77
CA HIS A 73 -10.51 -5.91 -3.96
C HIS A 73 -10.14 -5.11 -5.22
N VAL A 74 -10.10 -3.78 -5.13
CA VAL A 74 -9.71 -2.92 -6.26
C VAL A 74 -8.26 -3.18 -6.68
N ARG A 75 -7.33 -3.27 -5.73
CA ARG A 75 -5.92 -3.56 -6.03
C ARG A 75 -5.75 -4.93 -6.68
N SER A 76 -6.35 -5.97 -6.12
CA SER A 76 -6.24 -7.34 -6.65
C SER A 76 -6.85 -7.47 -8.05
N THR A 77 -8.01 -6.84 -8.28
CA THR A 77 -8.64 -6.82 -9.61
C THR A 77 -7.79 -6.06 -10.62
N PHE A 78 -7.22 -4.92 -10.22
CA PHE A 78 -6.33 -4.14 -11.08
C PHE A 78 -5.05 -4.92 -11.42
N ALA A 79 -4.41 -5.55 -10.42
CA ALA A 79 -3.22 -6.37 -10.62
C ALA A 79 -3.50 -7.55 -11.58
N ALA A 80 -4.62 -8.24 -11.40
CA ALA A 80 -5.03 -9.33 -12.28
C ALA A 80 -5.29 -8.85 -13.72
N ALA A 81 -5.91 -7.68 -13.88
CA ALA A 81 -6.15 -7.09 -15.21
C ALA A 81 -4.84 -6.70 -15.90
N VAL A 82 -3.88 -6.14 -15.16
CA VAL A 82 -2.53 -5.82 -15.68
C VAL A 82 -1.82 -7.11 -16.10
N GLU A 83 -1.82 -8.13 -15.27
CA GLU A 83 -1.19 -9.42 -15.57
C GLU A 83 -1.75 -10.04 -16.86
N ALA A 84 -3.07 -10.01 -17.03
CA ALA A 84 -3.75 -10.56 -18.19
C ALA A 84 -3.47 -9.80 -19.50
N GLN A 85 -3.19 -8.49 -19.44
CA GLN A 85 -3.06 -7.65 -20.64
C GLN A 85 -1.61 -7.34 -21.01
N VAL A 86 -0.71 -7.24 -20.05
CA VAL A 86 0.65 -6.72 -20.26
C VAL A 86 1.73 -7.80 -20.08
N GLY A 87 1.37 -8.94 -19.47
CA GLY A 87 2.28 -10.04 -19.22
C GLY A 87 3.18 -9.84 -18.00
N GLU A 88 4.05 -10.81 -17.75
CA GLU A 88 4.84 -10.93 -16.51
C GLU A 88 5.83 -9.78 -16.27
N GLY A 89 6.40 -9.20 -17.35
CA GLY A 89 7.44 -8.16 -17.21
C GLY A 89 6.97 -6.82 -16.64
N ALA A 90 5.65 -6.55 -16.64
CA ALA A 90 5.09 -5.31 -16.08
C ALA A 90 4.19 -5.56 -14.86
N ARG A 91 4.09 -6.83 -14.45
CA ARG A 91 3.18 -7.32 -13.40
C ARG A 91 3.34 -6.58 -12.07
N GLY A 92 4.57 -6.33 -11.63
CA GLY A 92 4.85 -5.62 -10.38
C GLY A 92 4.99 -4.10 -10.55
N LEU A 93 5.48 -3.64 -11.70
CA LEU A 93 5.79 -2.24 -11.92
C LEU A 93 4.53 -1.37 -12.03
N ILE A 94 3.54 -1.76 -12.84
CA ILE A 94 2.35 -0.95 -13.07
C ILE A 94 1.50 -0.77 -11.80
N PRO A 95 1.17 -1.82 -11.01
CA PRO A 95 0.51 -1.66 -9.73
C PRO A 95 1.31 -0.79 -8.75
N GLY A 96 2.63 -0.94 -8.71
CA GLY A 96 3.51 -0.09 -7.90
C GLY A 96 3.41 1.38 -8.27
N MET A 97 3.51 1.71 -9.55
CA MET A 97 3.45 3.09 -10.03
C MET A 97 2.06 3.73 -9.83
N VAL A 98 0.98 2.99 -9.99
CA VAL A 98 -0.40 3.53 -9.96
C VAL A 98 -0.97 3.52 -8.55
N LEU A 99 -0.81 2.44 -7.79
CA LEU A 99 -1.43 2.23 -6.49
C LEU A 99 -0.43 2.11 -5.33
N GLY A 100 0.87 2.21 -5.61
CA GLY A 100 1.92 1.97 -4.61
C GLY A 100 2.05 0.50 -4.20
N ASP A 101 1.41 -0.42 -4.90
CA ASP A 101 1.43 -1.84 -4.56
C ASP A 101 2.65 -2.53 -5.16
N VAL A 102 3.69 -2.63 -4.38
CA VAL A 102 4.96 -3.30 -4.74
C VAL A 102 4.99 -4.79 -4.35
N SER A 103 3.89 -5.34 -3.84
CA SER A 103 3.81 -6.73 -3.36
C SER A 103 4.14 -7.78 -4.44
N LEU A 104 3.90 -7.44 -5.70
CA LEU A 104 4.18 -8.29 -6.85
C LEU A 104 5.56 -8.05 -7.48
N GLN A 105 6.35 -7.10 -6.96
CA GLN A 105 7.71 -6.85 -7.45
C GLN A 105 8.70 -7.84 -6.82
N PRO A 106 9.46 -8.61 -7.61
CA PRO A 106 10.56 -9.40 -7.08
C PRO A 106 11.60 -8.52 -6.36
N ALA A 107 12.18 -9.04 -5.28
CA ALA A 107 13.19 -8.30 -4.51
C ALA A 107 14.40 -7.90 -5.37
N THR A 108 14.74 -8.69 -6.39
CA THR A 108 15.79 -8.40 -7.36
C THR A 108 15.49 -7.17 -8.22
N GLU A 109 14.23 -6.99 -8.63
CA GLU A 109 13.80 -5.81 -9.36
C GLU A 109 13.81 -4.57 -8.48
N GLN A 110 13.30 -4.66 -7.26
CA GLN A 110 13.36 -3.56 -6.30
C GLN A 110 14.80 -3.10 -6.07
N GLN A 111 15.73 -4.04 -5.89
CA GLN A 111 17.15 -3.71 -5.72
C GLN A 111 17.72 -3.03 -6.96
N THR A 112 17.36 -3.48 -8.15
CA THR A 112 17.79 -2.86 -9.40
C THR A 112 17.30 -1.41 -9.52
N TYR A 113 16.06 -1.10 -9.10
CA TYR A 113 15.56 0.28 -9.08
C TYR A 113 16.28 1.16 -8.05
N ILE A 114 16.68 0.61 -6.90
CA ILE A 114 17.49 1.31 -5.91
C ILE A 114 18.88 1.61 -6.49
N ASP A 115 19.55 0.62 -7.06
CA ASP A 115 20.91 0.72 -7.59
C ASP A 115 21.01 1.68 -8.79
N THR A 116 19.94 1.76 -9.58
CA THR A 116 19.84 2.67 -10.73
C THR A 116 19.30 4.07 -10.37
N GLY A 117 18.96 4.31 -9.11
CA GLY A 117 18.37 5.58 -8.66
C GLY A 117 16.93 5.81 -9.13
N LEU A 118 16.26 4.77 -9.63
CA LEU A 118 14.89 4.80 -10.14
C LEU A 118 13.84 4.39 -9.10
N SER A 119 14.21 4.27 -7.84
CA SER A 119 13.30 3.91 -6.74
C SER A 119 12.09 4.85 -6.61
N HIS A 120 12.23 6.11 -7.07
CA HIS A 120 11.12 7.06 -7.11
C HIS A 120 10.02 6.70 -8.14
N LEU A 121 10.30 5.81 -9.09
CA LEU A 121 9.29 5.34 -10.06
C LEU A 121 8.35 4.29 -9.46
N SER A 122 8.81 3.52 -8.48
CA SER A 122 7.98 2.53 -7.77
C SER A 122 7.16 3.16 -6.64
N ALA A 123 7.45 4.40 -6.24
CA ALA A 123 6.65 5.13 -5.28
C ALA A 123 5.50 5.88 -5.96
N VAL A 124 4.37 6.00 -5.25
CA VAL A 124 3.25 6.82 -5.74
C VAL A 124 3.72 8.26 -5.90
N SER A 125 3.79 8.71 -7.14
CA SER A 125 4.30 10.04 -7.44
C SER A 125 3.23 11.13 -7.19
N GLY A 126 3.68 12.33 -6.82
CA GLY A 126 2.79 13.49 -6.73
C GLY A 126 2.04 13.79 -8.05
N ALA A 127 2.57 13.32 -9.19
CA ALA A 127 1.90 13.40 -10.47
C ALA A 127 0.57 12.63 -10.50
N ASN A 128 0.50 11.44 -9.89
CA ASN A 128 -0.73 10.65 -9.82
C ASN A 128 -1.82 11.40 -9.05
N ILE A 129 -1.45 12.05 -7.95
CA ILE A 129 -2.37 12.89 -7.16
C ILE A 129 -2.91 14.04 -8.02
N ALA A 130 -2.05 14.72 -8.77
CA ALA A 130 -2.44 15.80 -9.66
C ALA A 130 -3.37 15.33 -10.78
N ILE A 131 -3.10 14.17 -11.37
CA ILE A 131 -3.94 13.56 -12.42
C ILE A 131 -5.33 13.25 -11.86
N VAL A 132 -5.43 12.59 -10.71
CA VAL A 132 -6.71 12.24 -10.06
C VAL A 132 -7.51 13.49 -9.73
N ALA A 133 -6.87 14.50 -9.12
CA ALA A 133 -7.53 15.76 -8.77
C ALA A 133 -8.05 16.52 -10.02
N THR A 134 -7.22 16.58 -11.07
CA THR A 134 -7.57 17.23 -12.33
C THR A 134 -8.72 16.52 -13.00
N PHE A 135 -8.66 15.19 -13.12
CA PHE A 135 -9.74 14.39 -13.72
C PHE A 135 -11.07 14.59 -13.00
N ALA A 136 -11.06 14.51 -11.65
CA ALA A 136 -12.26 14.73 -10.85
C ALA A 136 -12.83 16.13 -11.03
N THR A 137 -11.97 17.15 -11.09
CA THR A 137 -12.37 18.54 -11.34
C THR A 137 -13.01 18.71 -12.72
N VAL A 138 -12.40 18.15 -13.76
CA VAL A 138 -12.88 18.23 -15.14
C VAL A 138 -14.20 17.47 -15.30
N ALA A 139 -14.31 16.26 -14.73
CA ALA A 139 -15.52 15.48 -14.76
C ALA A 139 -16.70 16.21 -14.07
N ALA A 140 -16.45 16.80 -12.89
CA ALA A 140 -17.45 17.61 -12.20
C ALA A 140 -17.85 18.86 -13.02
N ALA A 141 -16.90 19.48 -13.72
CA ALA A 141 -17.17 20.59 -14.61
C ALA A 141 -18.04 20.19 -15.80
N ALA A 142 -17.78 19.03 -16.39
CA ALA A 142 -18.52 18.51 -17.55
C ALA A 142 -20.02 18.24 -17.23
N ILE A 143 -20.34 17.90 -15.99
CA ILE A 143 -21.73 17.74 -15.53
C ILE A 143 -22.33 19.06 -14.99
N GLY A 144 -21.66 20.19 -15.19
CA GLY A 144 -22.16 21.53 -14.83
C GLY A 144 -22.01 21.89 -13.35
N ALA A 145 -21.18 21.16 -12.57
CA ALA A 145 -20.96 21.51 -11.17
C ALA A 145 -20.28 22.88 -11.01
N GLY A 146 -20.80 23.68 -10.09
CA GLY A 146 -20.18 24.95 -9.71
C GLY A 146 -18.84 24.76 -8.97
N LEU A 147 -18.13 25.84 -8.66
CA LEU A 147 -16.79 25.79 -8.05
C LEU A 147 -16.74 24.93 -6.79
N ARG A 148 -17.71 25.07 -5.89
CA ARG A 148 -17.79 24.26 -4.65
C ARG A 148 -17.92 22.75 -4.95
N GLY A 149 -18.72 22.38 -5.95
CA GLY A 149 -18.91 21.00 -6.38
C GLY A 149 -17.62 20.40 -6.97
N ARG A 150 -16.85 21.17 -7.74
CA ARG A 150 -15.57 20.76 -8.30
C ARG A 150 -14.53 20.52 -7.21
N ILE A 151 -14.46 21.42 -6.23
CA ILE A 151 -13.56 21.26 -5.07
C ILE A 151 -13.94 20.02 -4.25
N ALA A 152 -15.24 19.82 -3.98
CA ALA A 152 -15.72 18.67 -3.26
C ALA A 152 -15.42 17.36 -4.01
N ALA A 153 -15.63 17.31 -5.33
CA ALA A 153 -15.31 16.16 -6.16
C ALA A 153 -13.83 15.81 -6.13
N SER A 154 -12.94 16.79 -6.25
CA SER A 154 -11.50 16.58 -6.11
C SER A 154 -11.12 16.07 -4.73
N ALA A 155 -11.66 16.67 -3.67
CA ALA A 155 -11.37 16.24 -2.30
C ALA A 155 -11.81 14.78 -2.05
N VAL A 156 -13.01 14.41 -2.49
CA VAL A 156 -13.51 13.02 -2.39
C VAL A 156 -12.62 12.07 -3.20
N ALA A 157 -12.29 12.42 -4.44
CA ALA A 157 -11.44 11.59 -5.29
C ALA A 157 -10.05 11.37 -4.67
N LEU A 158 -9.46 12.40 -4.08
CA LEU A 158 -8.17 12.29 -3.38
C LEU A 158 -8.26 11.44 -2.11
N LEU A 159 -9.35 11.55 -1.35
CA LEU A 159 -9.57 10.71 -0.17
C LEU A 159 -9.72 9.23 -0.55
N VAL A 160 -10.48 8.95 -1.61
CA VAL A 160 -10.63 7.58 -2.14
C VAL A 160 -9.28 7.07 -2.64
N TYR A 161 -8.55 7.88 -3.39
CA TYR A 161 -7.22 7.51 -3.89
C TYR A 161 -6.25 7.22 -2.74
N ALA A 162 -6.20 8.08 -1.73
CA ALA A 162 -5.36 7.86 -0.54
C ALA A 162 -5.73 6.56 0.21
N ALA A 163 -7.02 6.22 0.27
CA ALA A 163 -7.47 4.97 0.86
C ALA A 163 -7.09 3.74 0.00
N LEU A 164 -7.06 3.89 -1.33
CA LEU A 164 -6.63 2.84 -2.25
C LEU A 164 -5.11 2.62 -2.21
N VAL A 165 -4.32 3.68 -2.13
CA VAL A 165 -2.86 3.59 -2.00
C VAL A 165 -2.47 2.95 -0.66
N GLY A 166 -3.20 3.24 0.39
CA GLY A 166 -2.94 2.73 1.75
C GLY A 166 -1.80 3.47 2.45
N PRO A 167 -1.60 3.22 3.73
CA PRO A 167 -0.42 3.69 4.45
C PRO A 167 0.76 2.79 4.09
N GLU A 168 1.83 3.36 3.59
CA GLU A 168 3.14 2.73 3.47
C GLU A 168 3.78 2.50 4.84
#